data_ae6f291463641ca3fe21d5a00e6e46a0
#
_entry.id   ae6f291463641ca3fe21d5a00e6e46a0
#
_cell.length_a   1.000
_cell.length_b   1.000
_cell.length_c   1.000
_cell.angle_alpha   90.00
_cell.angle_beta   90.00
_cell.angle_gamma   90.00
#
_symmetry.space_group_name_H-M   'P 1'
#
loop_
_entity.id
_entity.type
_entity.pdbx_description
1 polymer ?
#
loop_
_entity_poly.entity_id
_entity_poly.type
_entity_poly.pdbx_seq_one_letter_code
_entity_poly.pdbx_strand_id
1 'polypeptide(L)'
;MEFTPDKIFIQVLLTEKDSKNKNAITEQEKQMLQKLQSLGIDIKKDVMIKDLASNLKTGFLSKDVLLSKQYQIIVHDGKTAGQVFLALEEIGISNASIEKLESSKIEEYRQQVKIKAIKAAKDKAALLCESIGQKAGKALYIQEQQIFERPYAMANVMMKQADAVGGAADLNFENLKVEATVMTRFEIL
;
A
#
# COMPACT_ATOMS: atom_id res chain seq x y z
N MET A 1 7.27 -15.59 2.29
CA MET A 1 7.12 -15.56 0.85
C MET A 1 7.25 -14.13 0.40
N GLU A 2 8.07 -13.86 -0.60
CA GLU A 2 8.32 -12.52 -1.11
C GLU A 2 7.64 -12.35 -2.47
N PHE A 3 7.19 -11.13 -2.78
CA PHE A 3 6.55 -10.80 -4.05
C PHE A 3 6.74 -9.31 -4.36
N THR A 4 6.74 -8.96 -5.64
CA THR A 4 6.78 -7.56 -6.09
C THR A 4 5.37 -6.97 -6.02
N PRO A 5 5.19 -5.74 -5.47
CA PRO A 5 3.89 -5.08 -5.48
C PRO A 5 3.47 -4.73 -6.91
N ASP A 6 2.19 -4.93 -7.21
CA ASP A 6 1.53 -4.55 -8.46
C ASP A 6 0.35 -3.60 -8.24
N LYS A 7 0.20 -3.11 -7.00
CA LYS A 7 -0.73 -2.06 -6.62
C LYS A 7 -0.03 -1.07 -5.70
N ILE A 8 0.12 0.14 -6.18
CA ILE A 8 0.74 1.25 -5.47
C ILE A 8 -0.34 2.27 -5.19
N PHE A 9 -0.61 2.51 -3.92
CA PHE A 9 -1.63 3.46 -3.48
C PHE A 9 -0.97 4.78 -3.16
N ILE A 10 -1.29 5.80 -3.93
CA ILE A 10 -0.80 7.17 -3.76
C ILE A 10 -1.91 7.99 -3.12
N GLN A 11 -1.64 8.58 -1.98
CA GLN A 11 -2.51 9.54 -1.31
C GLN A 11 -2.16 10.93 -1.79
N VAL A 12 -3.18 11.72 -2.12
CA VAL A 12 -3.05 13.14 -2.48
C VAL A 12 -3.98 13.95 -1.60
N LEU A 13 -3.45 15.00 -0.96
CA LEU A 13 -4.23 15.91 -0.15
C LEU A 13 -4.26 17.29 -0.81
N LEU A 14 -5.44 17.74 -1.23
CA LEU A 14 -5.68 19.10 -1.71
C LEU A 14 -6.19 19.95 -0.56
N THR A 15 -5.54 21.09 -0.29
CA THR A 15 -5.92 22.02 0.77
C THR A 15 -6.02 23.43 0.28
N GLU A 16 -6.95 24.22 0.81
CA GLU A 16 -7.07 25.65 0.46
C GLU A 16 -5.84 26.48 0.84
N LYS A 17 -4.99 25.98 1.76
CA LYS A 17 -3.75 26.68 2.13
C LYS A 17 -2.73 26.73 0.99
N ASP A 18 -2.78 25.75 0.10
CA ASP A 18 -1.87 25.64 -1.04
C ASP A 18 -2.35 26.50 -2.21
N SER A 19 -3.54 27.10 -2.10
CA SER A 19 -4.16 27.89 -3.14
C SER A 19 -4.59 29.27 -2.63
N LYS A 20 -4.20 30.33 -3.34
CA LYS A 20 -4.53 31.72 -3.00
C LYS A 20 -6.01 32.11 -3.20
N ASN A 21 -6.86 31.23 -3.73
CA ASN A 21 -8.28 31.47 -4.04
C ASN A 21 -9.16 30.25 -3.76
N LYS A 22 -10.39 30.46 -3.25
CA LYS A 22 -11.40 29.39 -2.97
C LYS A 22 -11.76 28.52 -4.19
N ASN A 23 -11.60 29.02 -5.40
CA ASN A 23 -11.83 28.25 -6.64
C ASN A 23 -10.64 27.38 -7.04
N ALA A 24 -9.52 27.48 -6.34
CA ALA A 24 -8.28 26.84 -6.76
C ALA A 24 -8.25 25.34 -6.46
N ILE A 25 -8.92 24.83 -5.40
CA ILE A 25 -9.04 23.39 -5.17
C ILE A 25 -9.79 22.71 -6.32
N THR A 26 -10.91 23.31 -6.74
CA THR A 26 -11.70 22.74 -7.85
C THR A 26 -10.92 22.74 -9.16
N GLU A 27 -10.14 23.80 -9.40
CA GLU A 27 -9.28 23.87 -10.58
C GLU A 27 -8.11 22.90 -10.50
N GLN A 28 -7.42 22.80 -9.35
CA GLN A 28 -6.37 21.82 -9.12
C GLN A 28 -6.90 20.37 -9.25
N GLU A 29 -8.09 20.09 -8.70
CA GLU A 29 -8.75 18.81 -8.86
C GLU A 29 -8.97 18.46 -10.33
N LYS A 30 -9.52 19.40 -11.10
CA LYS A 30 -9.76 19.23 -12.54
C LYS A 30 -8.46 18.97 -13.29
N GLN A 31 -7.43 19.77 -13.04
CA GLN A 31 -6.10 19.59 -13.65
C GLN A 31 -5.47 18.27 -13.27
N MET A 32 -5.56 17.86 -11.99
CA MET A 32 -5.10 16.57 -11.52
C MET A 32 -5.78 15.42 -12.27
N LEU A 33 -7.12 15.42 -12.34
CA LEU A 33 -7.86 14.36 -13.02
C LEU A 33 -7.52 14.31 -14.53
N GLN A 34 -7.36 15.45 -15.19
CA GLN A 34 -6.93 15.50 -16.59
C GLN A 34 -5.52 14.94 -16.80
N LYS A 35 -4.57 15.29 -15.92
CA LYS A 35 -3.21 14.77 -15.96
C LYS A 35 -3.19 13.25 -15.74
N LEU A 36 -3.90 12.75 -14.73
CA LEU A 36 -4.01 11.31 -14.47
C LEU A 36 -4.59 10.56 -15.66
N GLN A 37 -5.63 11.11 -16.28
CA GLN A 37 -6.23 10.52 -17.49
C GLN A 37 -5.26 10.50 -18.66
N SER A 38 -4.44 11.53 -18.84
CA SER A 38 -3.41 11.57 -19.90
C SER A 38 -2.30 10.52 -19.68
N LEU A 39 -2.06 10.09 -18.44
CA LEU A 39 -1.16 9.00 -18.08
C LEU A 39 -1.80 7.61 -18.23
N GLY A 40 -3.04 7.53 -18.71
CA GLY A 40 -3.76 6.26 -18.90
C GLY A 40 -4.42 5.69 -17.65
N ILE A 41 -4.51 6.48 -16.57
CA ILE A 41 -5.16 6.04 -15.32
C ILE A 41 -6.68 6.13 -15.50
N ASP A 42 -7.39 5.03 -15.19
CA ASP A 42 -8.86 5.00 -15.21
C ASP A 42 -9.42 5.72 -13.99
N ILE A 43 -9.86 6.97 -14.20
CA ILE A 43 -10.37 7.81 -13.11
C ILE A 43 -11.54 7.16 -12.34
N LYS A 44 -12.35 6.34 -13.01
CA LYS A 44 -13.50 5.71 -12.36
C LYS A 44 -13.14 4.51 -11.49
N LYS A 45 -12.04 3.83 -11.81
CA LYS A 45 -11.60 2.61 -11.10
C LYS A 45 -10.46 2.88 -10.12
N ASP A 46 -9.52 3.72 -10.55
CA ASP A 46 -8.23 3.86 -9.89
C ASP A 46 -8.09 5.16 -9.09
N VAL A 47 -9.11 6.06 -9.13
CA VAL A 47 -9.11 7.29 -8.35
C VAL A 47 -10.33 7.33 -7.45
N MET A 48 -10.11 7.43 -6.15
CA MET A 48 -11.15 7.48 -5.14
C MET A 48 -10.99 8.70 -4.24
N ILE A 49 -12.12 9.31 -3.86
CA ILE A 49 -12.15 10.31 -2.79
C ILE A 49 -12.24 9.56 -1.45
N LYS A 50 -11.21 9.70 -0.61
CA LYS A 50 -11.15 9.07 0.72
C LYS A 50 -11.84 9.91 1.76
N ASP A 51 -11.65 11.22 1.71
CA ASP A 51 -12.22 12.15 2.67
C ASP A 51 -12.51 13.50 2.03
N LEU A 52 -13.59 14.11 2.50
CA LEU A 52 -14.01 15.46 2.14
C LEU A 52 -14.29 16.19 3.45
N ALA A 53 -13.29 16.89 3.97
CA ALA A 53 -13.42 17.62 5.21
C ALA A 53 -13.54 19.12 4.97
N SER A 54 -14.52 19.75 5.61
CA SER A 54 -14.60 21.20 5.77
C SER A 54 -14.29 21.55 7.23
N ASN A 55 -13.10 22.04 7.51
CA ASN A 55 -12.70 22.46 8.84
C ASN A 55 -13.04 23.93 9.05
N LEU A 56 -14.05 24.21 9.90
CA LEU A 56 -14.33 25.55 10.41
C LEU A 56 -13.24 25.93 11.42
N LYS A 57 -12.31 26.80 11.03
CA LYS A 57 -11.48 27.49 12.02
C LYS A 57 -12.27 28.64 12.62
N THR A 58 -12.83 28.42 13.78
CA THR A 58 -13.37 29.49 14.64
C THR A 58 -12.22 30.21 15.33
N GLY A 59 -11.64 31.19 14.65
CA GLY A 59 -10.80 32.21 15.28
C GLY A 59 -11.68 33.41 15.67
N PHE A 60 -11.33 34.13 16.74
CA PHE A 60 -12.08 35.28 17.28
C PHE A 60 -12.36 36.42 16.24
N LEU A 61 -11.70 36.39 15.06
CA LEU A 61 -11.81 37.41 14.01
C LEU A 61 -11.95 36.87 12.55
N SER A 62 -11.95 35.55 12.32
CA SER A 62 -12.11 35.02 10.95
C SER A 62 -12.90 33.71 10.94
N LYS A 63 -13.98 33.68 10.16
CA LYS A 63 -14.72 32.46 9.82
C LYS A 63 -14.17 31.91 8.50
N ASP A 64 -12.96 31.39 8.50
CA ASP A 64 -12.41 30.74 7.33
C ASP A 64 -12.74 29.24 7.37
N VAL A 65 -13.54 28.81 6.41
CA VAL A 65 -13.80 27.39 6.15
C VAL A 65 -12.67 26.89 5.25
N LEU A 66 -11.77 26.10 5.81
CA LEU A 66 -10.72 25.44 5.02
C LEU A 66 -11.29 24.13 4.45
N LEU A 67 -11.43 24.09 3.14
CA LEU A 67 -11.76 22.85 2.43
C LEU A 67 -10.48 22.00 2.28
N SER A 68 -10.61 20.70 2.53
CA SER A 68 -9.60 19.72 2.18
C SER A 68 -10.25 18.52 1.52
N LYS A 69 -9.62 18.01 0.47
CA LYS A 69 -10.05 16.79 -0.23
C LYS A 69 -8.89 15.82 -0.27
N GLN A 70 -9.13 14.60 0.19
CA GLN A 70 -8.15 13.53 0.15
C GLN A 70 -8.51 12.53 -0.93
N TYR A 71 -7.57 12.30 -1.84
CA TYR A 71 -7.70 11.33 -2.92
C TYR A 71 -6.77 10.15 -2.68
N GLN A 72 -7.19 8.99 -3.15
CA GLN A 72 -6.34 7.82 -3.32
C GLN A 72 -6.29 7.48 -4.80
N ILE A 73 -5.08 7.37 -5.33
CA ILE A 73 -4.80 6.99 -6.71
C ILE A 73 -4.12 5.63 -6.67
N ILE A 74 -4.59 4.68 -7.49
CA ILE A 74 -4.00 3.36 -7.61
C ILE A 74 -3.25 3.30 -8.93
N VAL A 75 -1.97 2.92 -8.88
CA VAL A 75 -1.16 2.65 -10.06
C VAL A 75 -0.51 1.28 -9.95
N HIS A 76 -0.11 0.69 -11.08
CA HIS A 76 0.25 -0.72 -11.16
C HIS A 76 1.74 -0.98 -11.38
N ASP A 77 2.53 0.05 -11.52
CA ASP A 77 3.98 -0.02 -11.70
C ASP A 77 4.69 1.24 -11.20
N GLY A 78 5.99 1.11 -10.93
CA GLY A 78 6.82 2.20 -10.40
C GLY A 78 7.03 3.35 -11.37
N LYS A 79 7.08 3.08 -12.67
CA LYS A 79 7.23 4.11 -13.70
C LYS A 79 6.01 5.02 -13.74
N THR A 80 4.81 4.44 -13.77
CA THR A 80 3.54 5.17 -13.70
C THR A 80 3.43 5.96 -12.39
N ALA A 81 3.86 5.37 -11.26
CA ALA A 81 3.89 6.10 -9.99
C ALA A 81 4.79 7.34 -10.06
N GLY A 82 6.00 7.21 -10.61
CA GLY A 82 6.92 8.35 -10.82
C GLY A 82 6.32 9.42 -11.71
N GLN A 83 5.65 9.04 -12.80
CA GLN A 83 4.95 9.97 -13.69
C GLN A 83 3.81 10.71 -12.98
N VAL A 84 3.06 10.04 -12.10
CA VAL A 84 2.01 10.68 -11.29
C VAL A 84 2.61 11.76 -10.39
N PHE A 85 3.70 11.47 -9.66
CA PHE A 85 4.35 12.47 -8.81
C PHE A 85 4.82 13.70 -9.60
N LEU A 86 5.45 13.50 -10.76
CA LEU A 86 5.87 14.59 -11.63
C LEU A 86 4.68 15.42 -12.14
N ALA A 87 3.61 14.76 -12.59
CA ALA A 87 2.41 15.42 -13.08
C ALA A 87 1.71 16.24 -11.98
N LEU A 88 1.73 15.77 -10.73
CA LEU A 88 1.21 16.50 -9.58
C LEU A 88 2.08 17.73 -9.24
N GLU A 89 3.40 17.58 -9.30
CA GLU A 89 4.34 18.67 -9.08
C GLU A 89 4.17 19.80 -10.12
N GLU A 90 4.01 19.47 -11.40
CA GLU A 90 3.77 20.43 -12.49
C GLU A 90 2.56 21.34 -12.27
N ILE A 91 1.53 20.84 -11.55
CA ILE A 91 0.31 21.61 -11.23
C ILE A 91 0.31 22.15 -9.79
N GLY A 92 1.48 22.11 -9.11
CA GLY A 92 1.67 22.69 -7.79
C GLY A 92 1.04 21.87 -6.64
N ILE A 93 0.79 20.57 -6.85
CA ILE A 93 0.34 19.66 -5.79
C ILE A 93 1.56 18.98 -5.20
N SER A 94 1.96 19.39 -3.98
CA SER A 94 3.12 18.84 -3.26
C SER A 94 2.74 17.84 -2.17
N ASN A 95 1.49 17.82 -1.72
CA ASN A 95 1.01 16.91 -0.68
C ASN A 95 0.58 15.55 -1.25
N ALA A 96 1.53 14.81 -1.82
CA ALA A 96 1.34 13.47 -2.33
C ALA A 96 2.36 12.51 -1.69
N SER A 97 1.91 11.31 -1.34
CA SER A 97 2.77 10.29 -0.75
C SER A 97 2.26 8.87 -1.07
N ILE A 98 3.14 7.89 -1.00
CA ILE A 98 2.74 6.49 -1.09
C ILE A 98 2.11 6.09 0.24
N GLU A 99 0.83 5.72 0.20
CA GLU A 99 0.07 5.27 1.36
C GLU A 99 0.37 3.81 1.69
N LYS A 100 0.34 2.94 0.68
CA LYS A 100 0.67 1.51 0.83
C LYS A 100 1.03 0.88 -0.51
N LEU A 101 1.69 -0.26 -0.40
CA LEU A 101 1.99 -1.15 -1.51
C LEU A 101 1.26 -2.48 -1.28
N GLU A 102 0.72 -3.09 -2.32
CA GLU A 102 -0.03 -4.34 -2.23
C GLU A 102 0.17 -5.18 -3.48
N SER A 103 -0.22 -6.44 -3.43
CA SER A 103 -0.37 -7.27 -4.62
C SER A 103 -1.83 -7.59 -4.88
N SER A 104 -2.21 -7.61 -6.16
CA SER A 104 -3.52 -8.10 -6.59
C SER A 104 -3.77 -9.56 -6.18
N LYS A 105 -2.69 -10.33 -5.93
CA LYS A 105 -2.70 -11.74 -5.51
C LYS A 105 -2.44 -11.93 -4.00
N ILE A 106 -2.60 -10.87 -3.19
CA ILE A 106 -2.25 -10.93 -1.77
C ILE A 106 -2.98 -12.04 -1.02
N GLU A 107 -4.27 -12.27 -1.31
CA GLU A 107 -5.05 -13.32 -0.66
C GLU A 107 -4.57 -14.72 -1.06
N GLU A 108 -4.16 -14.91 -2.31
CA GLU A 108 -3.56 -16.17 -2.76
C GLU A 108 -2.24 -16.43 -2.02
N TYR A 109 -1.38 -15.41 -1.89
CA TYR A 109 -0.12 -15.52 -1.15
C TYR A 109 -0.35 -15.80 0.33
N ARG A 110 -1.34 -15.16 0.96
CA ARG A 110 -1.74 -15.44 2.35
C ARG A 110 -2.16 -16.91 2.53
N GLN A 111 -2.98 -17.45 1.64
CA GLN A 111 -3.36 -18.86 1.69
C GLN A 111 -2.16 -19.80 1.49
N GLN A 112 -1.30 -19.50 0.52
CA GLN A 112 -0.12 -20.31 0.25
C GLN A 112 0.84 -20.38 1.46
N VAL A 113 1.09 -19.25 2.15
CA VAL A 113 1.99 -19.25 3.32
C VAL A 113 1.36 -19.98 4.50
N LYS A 114 0.04 -19.94 4.70
CA LYS A 114 -0.68 -20.73 5.71
C LYS A 114 -0.54 -22.23 5.46
N ILE A 115 -0.73 -22.65 4.19
CA ILE A 115 -0.54 -24.05 3.80
C ILE A 115 0.91 -24.51 4.00
N LYS A 116 1.88 -23.66 3.67
CA LYS A 116 3.30 -23.95 3.91
C LYS A 116 3.61 -24.04 5.41
N ALA A 117 3.06 -23.15 6.23
CA ALA A 117 3.26 -23.16 7.67
C ALA A 117 2.74 -24.44 8.33
N ILE A 118 1.53 -24.90 7.96
CA ILE A 118 0.96 -26.14 8.53
C ILE A 118 1.73 -27.38 8.08
N LYS A 119 2.19 -27.44 6.84
CA LYS A 119 3.04 -28.52 6.35
C LYS A 119 4.37 -28.57 7.11
N ALA A 120 5.04 -27.43 7.24
CA ALA A 120 6.29 -27.32 7.99
C ALA A 120 6.12 -27.71 9.47
N ALA A 121 4.99 -27.37 10.10
CA ALA A 121 4.68 -27.78 11.47
C ALA A 121 4.51 -29.32 11.59
N LYS A 122 3.85 -29.96 10.64
CA LYS A 122 3.70 -31.42 10.58
C LYS A 122 5.04 -32.11 10.40
N ASP A 123 5.86 -31.62 9.44
CA ASP A 123 7.18 -32.21 9.16
C ASP A 123 8.10 -32.08 10.38
N LYS A 124 8.08 -30.93 11.05
CA LYS A 124 8.81 -30.72 12.29
C LYS A 124 8.34 -31.62 13.42
N ALA A 125 7.03 -31.83 13.59
CA ALA A 125 6.48 -32.76 14.58
C ALA A 125 6.93 -34.19 14.32
N ALA A 126 6.91 -34.66 13.06
CA ALA A 126 7.38 -35.96 12.67
C ALA A 126 8.86 -36.17 13.05
N LEU A 127 9.72 -35.22 12.67
CA LEU A 127 11.16 -35.25 12.97
C LEU A 127 11.44 -35.31 14.49
N LEU A 128 10.71 -34.52 15.29
CA LEU A 128 10.86 -34.50 16.74
C LEU A 128 10.40 -35.79 17.39
N CYS A 129 9.29 -36.40 16.97
CA CYS A 129 8.81 -37.69 17.46
C CYS A 129 9.81 -38.80 17.11
N GLU A 130 10.33 -38.80 15.89
CA GLU A 130 11.31 -39.80 15.43
C GLU A 130 12.61 -39.76 16.25
N SER A 131 13.07 -38.57 16.66
CA SER A 131 14.26 -38.41 17.49
C SER A 131 14.17 -39.05 18.88
N ILE A 132 12.95 -39.33 19.36
CA ILE A 132 12.67 -40.02 20.63
C ILE A 132 12.10 -41.40 20.43
N GLY A 133 12.16 -41.95 19.20
CA GLY A 133 11.68 -43.30 18.89
C GLY A 133 10.14 -43.42 18.79
N GLN A 134 9.44 -42.33 18.60
CA GLN A 134 7.98 -42.23 18.48
C GLN A 134 7.54 -41.74 17.10
N LYS A 135 6.23 -41.75 16.82
CA LYS A 135 5.67 -41.21 15.56
C LYS A 135 4.65 -40.12 15.84
N ALA A 136 4.63 -39.11 14.98
CA ALA A 136 3.57 -38.12 15.02
C ALA A 136 2.27 -38.68 14.42
N GLY A 137 1.19 -38.61 15.20
CA GLY A 137 -0.14 -39.05 14.81
C GLY A 137 -0.97 -37.93 14.18
N LYS A 138 -2.29 -37.97 14.40
CA LYS A 138 -3.23 -36.99 13.86
C LYS A 138 -3.06 -35.61 14.53
N ALA A 139 -3.43 -34.59 13.82
CA ALA A 139 -3.52 -33.22 14.38
C ALA A 139 -4.70 -33.15 15.36
N LEU A 140 -4.43 -32.74 16.59
CA LEU A 140 -5.42 -32.57 17.66
C LEU A 140 -5.87 -31.10 17.77
N TYR A 141 -5.02 -30.19 17.35
CA TYR A 141 -5.27 -28.74 17.43
C TYR A 141 -4.50 -27.97 16.37
N ILE A 142 -5.17 -27.02 15.72
CA ILE A 142 -4.58 -26.12 14.75
C ILE A 142 -5.15 -24.74 15.02
N GLN A 143 -4.28 -23.76 15.25
CA GLN A 143 -4.65 -22.36 15.41
C GLN A 143 -3.76 -21.50 14.54
N GLU A 144 -4.36 -20.68 13.71
CA GLU A 144 -3.66 -19.60 13.05
C GLU A 144 -3.42 -18.47 14.04
N GLN A 145 -2.19 -18.00 14.13
CA GLN A 145 -1.90 -16.74 14.82
C GLN A 145 -2.20 -15.61 13.86
N GLN A 146 -2.78 -14.52 14.35
CA GLN A 146 -3.04 -13.34 13.54
C GLN A 146 -1.73 -12.89 12.90
N ILE A 147 -1.76 -12.74 11.59
CA ILE A 147 -0.65 -12.14 10.85
C ILE A 147 -0.69 -10.66 11.20
N PHE A 148 0.23 -10.21 12.04
CA PHE A 148 0.50 -8.79 12.15
C PHE A 148 1.26 -8.40 10.87
N GLU A 149 0.53 -7.91 9.88
CA GLU A 149 1.16 -7.17 8.81
C GLU A 149 1.88 -6.00 9.48
N ARG A 150 3.19 -6.04 9.48
CA ARG A 150 3.93 -4.85 9.87
C ARG A 150 3.53 -3.78 8.86
N PRO A 151 2.90 -2.65 9.30
CA PRO A 151 2.70 -1.55 8.40
C PRO A 151 4.10 -1.24 7.86
N TYR A 152 4.22 -1.19 6.54
CA TYR A 152 5.49 -0.87 5.91
C TYR A 152 6.07 0.36 6.59
N ALA A 153 7.16 0.21 7.33
CA ALA A 153 8.09 1.30 7.49
C ALA A 153 8.30 1.82 6.06
N MET A 154 8.04 3.11 5.82
CA MET A 154 8.12 3.76 4.51
C MET A 154 9.22 3.07 3.72
N ALA A 155 8.83 2.29 2.69
CA ALA A 155 9.79 1.64 1.84
C ALA A 155 10.75 2.73 1.44
N ASN A 156 12.03 2.56 1.72
CA ASN A 156 13.05 3.48 1.23
C ASN A 156 12.82 3.51 -0.29
N VAL A 157 12.13 4.53 -0.75
CA VAL A 157 11.96 4.79 -2.17
C VAL A 157 13.36 5.15 -2.62
N MET A 158 14.11 4.16 -3.06
CA MET A 158 15.37 4.39 -3.75
C MET A 158 15.00 5.03 -5.07
N MET A 159 14.95 6.36 -5.06
CA MET A 159 15.03 7.11 -6.30
C MET A 159 16.38 6.75 -6.92
N LYS A 160 16.39 5.84 -7.88
CA LYS A 160 17.50 5.79 -8.83
C LYS A 160 17.49 7.16 -9.49
N GLN A 161 18.51 7.94 -9.18
CA GLN A 161 18.79 9.20 -9.84
C GLN A 161 18.81 8.87 -11.36
N ALA A 162 17.72 9.19 -12.04
CA ALA A 162 17.70 9.12 -13.50
C ALA A 162 18.74 10.13 -13.94
N ASP A 163 19.71 9.64 -14.71
CA ASP A 163 20.69 10.50 -15.39
C ASP A 163 19.92 11.65 -16.05
N ALA A 164 20.38 12.86 -15.80
CA ALA A 164 19.76 14.13 -16.08
C ALA A 164 19.42 14.34 -17.56
N VAL A 165 18.37 13.70 -18.06
CA VAL A 165 17.68 14.08 -19.30
C VAL A 165 16.21 13.69 -19.14
N GLY A 166 15.37 14.57 -18.57
CA GLY A 166 13.92 14.62 -18.83
C GLY A 166 13.04 13.36 -18.68
N GLY A 167 13.49 12.31 -17.99
CA GLY A 167 12.76 11.06 -17.83
C GLY A 167 12.11 10.94 -16.46
N ALA A 168 10.84 10.52 -16.41
CA ALA A 168 10.15 10.16 -15.19
C ALA A 168 10.99 9.17 -14.37
N ALA A 169 11.19 9.44 -13.08
CA ALA A 169 11.89 8.53 -12.19
C ALA A 169 11.15 7.20 -12.15
N ASP A 170 11.79 6.11 -12.53
CA ASP A 170 11.27 4.77 -12.33
C ASP A 170 11.46 4.41 -10.85
N LEU A 171 10.34 4.37 -10.11
CA LEU A 171 10.36 4.05 -8.69
C LEU A 171 10.47 2.54 -8.52
N ASN A 172 11.61 2.08 -8.02
CA ASN A 172 11.78 0.69 -7.65
C ASN A 172 11.30 0.47 -6.22
N PHE A 173 10.38 -0.47 -6.05
CA PHE A 173 9.88 -0.88 -4.75
C PHE A 173 10.54 -2.19 -4.30
N GLU A 174 10.85 -2.28 -3.03
CA GLU A 174 11.31 -3.53 -2.44
C GLU A 174 10.20 -4.59 -2.47
N ASN A 175 10.60 -5.86 -2.56
CA ASN A 175 9.66 -6.97 -2.46
C ASN A 175 8.96 -6.96 -1.10
N LEU A 176 7.68 -7.23 -1.16
CA LEU A 176 6.84 -7.37 0.02
C LEU A 176 6.94 -8.80 0.56
N LYS A 177 6.82 -8.97 1.89
CA LYS A 177 6.90 -10.27 2.55
C LYS A 177 5.60 -10.61 3.24
N VAL A 178 5.05 -11.79 2.95
CA VAL A 178 3.93 -12.38 3.68
C VAL A 178 4.44 -13.56 4.51
N GLU A 179 4.08 -13.58 5.78
CA GLU A 179 4.42 -14.63 6.73
C GLU A 179 3.15 -15.15 7.42
N ALA A 180 3.12 -16.42 7.73
CA ALA A 180 2.07 -17.01 8.54
C ALA A 180 2.69 -17.84 9.67
N THR A 181 2.11 -17.74 10.86
CA THR A 181 2.48 -18.54 12.01
C THR A 181 1.29 -19.40 12.42
N VAL A 182 1.54 -20.68 12.68
CA VAL A 182 0.53 -21.62 13.16
C VAL A 182 0.99 -22.27 14.45
N MET A 183 0.07 -22.44 15.38
CA MET A 183 0.25 -23.30 16.56
C MET A 183 -0.45 -24.61 16.31
N THR A 184 0.25 -25.74 16.52
CA THR A 184 -0.28 -27.06 16.27
C THR A 184 0.02 -28.01 17.42
N ARG A 185 -0.88 -28.96 17.65
CA ARG A 185 -0.66 -30.10 18.55
C ARG A 185 -0.95 -31.35 17.77
N PHE A 186 -0.06 -32.33 17.84
CA PHE A 186 -0.19 -33.62 17.23
C PHE A 186 -0.21 -34.71 18.33
N GLU A 187 -0.92 -35.78 18.06
CA GLU A 187 -0.83 -37.00 18.84
C GLU A 187 0.56 -37.63 18.71
N ILE A 188 1.07 -38.25 19.77
CA ILE A 188 2.33 -39.00 19.74
C ILE A 188 1.99 -40.48 19.86
N LEU A 189 2.50 -41.31 18.95
CA LEU A 189 2.30 -42.73 18.84
C LEU A 189 3.59 -43.48 19.11
#